data_b4232a1cca53777586c5336faabc63f9
#
_entry.id   b4232a1cca53777586c5336faabc63f9
#
_cell.length_a   1.000
_cell.length_b   1.000
_cell.length_c   1.000
_cell.angle_alpha   90.00
_cell.angle_beta   90.00
_cell.angle_gamma   90.00
#
_symmetry.space_group_name_H-M   'P 1'
#
loop_
_entity.id
_entity.type
_entity.pdbx_description
1 polymer ?
#
loop_
_entity_poly.entity_id
_entity_poly.type
_entity_poly.pdbx_seq_one_letter_code
_entity_poly.pdbx_strand_id
1 'polypeptide(L)' 'MNPISLPGVATLVTAPIAAVEVAVAPATIRKWVQLGHLAAAGRQGRSLLYRLEDVFAAERRTRRGRQS' A
#
# COMPACT_ATOMS: atom_id res chain seq x y z
N MET A 1 9.00 -1.14 21.86
CA MET A 1 9.10 -1.61 21.54
C MET A 1 8.77 -2.12 20.68
N ASN A 2 8.78 -2.11 19.99
CA ASN A 2 8.42 -2.56 19.35
C ASN A 2 8.97 -3.55 18.88
N PRO A 3 9.25 -3.87 19.11
CA PRO A 3 9.89 -4.97 18.88
C PRO A 3 9.37 -5.72 17.96
N ILE A 4 8.57 -5.43 17.63
CA ILE A 4 7.96 -6.05 16.92
C ILE A 4 8.39 -6.20 15.63
N SER A 5 9.24 -5.56 15.12
CA SER A 5 9.60 -5.65 13.84
C SER A 5 10.43 -6.81 13.62
N LEU A 6 9.99 -7.91 13.44
CA LEU A 6 10.73 -9.07 13.13
C LEU A 6 11.09 -9.05 11.69
N PRO A 7 12.29 -9.38 11.35
CA PRO A 7 12.74 -9.39 9.99
C PRO A 7 11.90 -10.37 9.22
N GLY A 8 11.48 -10.01 8.10
CA GLY A 8 10.69 -10.86 7.27
C GLY A 8 9.22 -10.81 7.51
N VAL A 9 8.82 -10.11 8.54
CA VAL A 9 7.42 -9.98 8.81
C VAL A 9 6.96 -8.67 8.25
N ALA A 10 5.93 -8.67 7.46
CA ALA A 10 5.41 -7.45 6.88
C ALA A 10 3.92 -7.40 7.16
N THR A 11 3.40 -6.23 7.34
CA THR A 11 1.98 -6.04 7.51
C THR A 11 1.35 -6.00 6.13
N LEU A 12 0.45 -6.93 5.87
CA LEU A 12 -0.24 -6.98 4.60
C LEU A 12 -1.66 -6.46 4.79
N VAL A 13 -2.09 -5.63 3.87
CA VAL A 13 -3.41 -5.02 3.95
C VAL A 13 -4.11 -5.09 2.60
N THR A 14 -5.43 -5.03 2.61
CA THR A 14 -6.20 -4.99 1.39
C THR A 14 -6.22 -3.55 0.89
N ALA A 15 -6.70 -3.34 -0.32
CA ALA A 15 -6.76 -1.99 -0.88
C ALA A 15 -7.62 -1.03 -0.05
N PRO A 16 -8.81 -1.43 0.43
CA PRO A 16 -9.59 -0.50 1.24
C PRO A 16 -8.86 -0.08 2.52
N ILE A 17 -8.17 -1.02 3.16
CA ILE A 17 -7.45 -0.70 4.38
C ILE A 17 -6.23 0.16 4.04
N ALA A 18 -5.55 -0.15 2.95
CA ALA A 18 -4.41 0.66 2.54
C ALA A 18 -4.85 2.09 2.29
N ALA A 19 -6.02 2.27 1.68
CA ALA A 19 -6.53 3.60 1.38
C ALA A 19 -6.75 4.40 2.65
N VAL A 20 -7.29 3.75 3.67
CA VAL A 20 -7.52 4.43 4.93
C VAL A 20 -6.20 4.83 5.57
N GLU A 21 -5.21 3.95 5.50
CA GLU A 21 -3.93 4.21 6.13
C GLU A 21 -3.22 5.43 5.54
N VAL A 22 -3.37 5.67 4.26
CA VAL A 22 -2.71 6.81 3.64
C VAL A 22 -3.69 7.90 3.23
N ALA A 23 -4.94 7.79 3.70
CA ALA A 23 -5.96 8.79 3.46
C ALA A 23 -6.22 9.12 2.00
N VAL A 24 -6.40 8.09 1.20
CA VAL A 24 -6.78 8.28 -0.20
C VAL A 24 -7.98 7.39 -0.49
N ALA A 25 -8.59 7.55 -1.65
CA ALA A 25 -9.71 6.71 -2.03
C ALA A 25 -9.20 5.34 -2.45
N PRO A 26 -9.99 4.28 -2.27
CA PRO A 26 -9.58 2.96 -2.71
C PRO A 26 -9.24 2.90 -4.20
N ALA A 27 -9.92 3.72 -5.01
CA ALA A 27 -9.64 3.75 -6.42
C ALA A 27 -8.23 4.25 -6.70
N THR A 28 -7.71 5.10 -5.83
CA THR A 28 -6.36 5.62 -5.97
C THR A 28 -5.35 4.49 -5.77
N ILE A 29 -5.63 3.59 -4.82
CA ILE A 29 -4.75 2.46 -4.59
C ILE A 29 -4.70 1.60 -5.86
N ARG A 30 -5.85 1.35 -6.48
CA ARG A 30 -5.86 0.55 -7.68
C ARG A 30 -5.12 1.24 -8.82
N LYS A 31 -5.21 2.55 -8.88
CA LYS A 31 -4.52 3.27 -9.91
C LYS A 31 -3.02 3.17 -9.71
N TRP A 32 -2.56 3.21 -8.47
CA TRP A 32 -1.14 3.06 -8.21
C TRP A 32 -0.63 1.70 -8.67
N VAL A 33 -1.46 0.66 -8.52
CA VAL A 33 -1.08 -0.66 -8.97
C VAL A 33 -0.98 -0.67 -10.49
N GLN A 34 -1.96 -0.08 -11.16
CA GLN A 34 -1.94 -0.04 -12.59
C GLN A 34 -0.75 0.73 -13.14
N LEU A 35 -0.34 1.77 -12.46
CA LEU A 35 0.77 2.58 -12.91
C LEU A 35 2.14 2.06 -12.47
N GLY A 36 2.15 0.97 -11.73
CA GLY A 36 3.42 0.40 -11.31
C GLY A 36 4.03 1.00 -10.06
N HIS A 37 3.27 1.84 -9.34
CA HIS A 37 3.79 2.42 -8.12
C HIS A 37 3.62 1.47 -6.94
N LEU A 38 2.77 0.48 -7.06
CA LEU A 38 2.49 -0.43 -5.97
C LEU A 38 2.26 -1.82 -6.54
N ALA A 39 2.78 -2.84 -5.94
CA ALA A 39 2.60 -4.20 -6.41
C ALA A 39 2.01 -5.05 -5.31
N ALA A 40 1.18 -6.00 -5.68
CA ALA A 40 0.59 -6.90 -4.71
C ALA A 40 1.67 -7.82 -4.15
N ALA A 41 1.60 -8.07 -2.86
CA ALA A 41 2.55 -8.94 -2.20
C ALA A 41 1.91 -10.27 -1.83
N GLY A 42 0.61 -10.40 -1.96
CA GLY A 42 -0.08 -11.63 -1.62
C GLY A 42 -1.53 -11.57 -2.02
N ARG A 43 -2.27 -12.58 -1.63
CA ARG A 43 -3.67 -12.65 -1.97
C ARG A 43 -4.41 -13.39 -0.88
N GLN A 44 -5.61 -12.96 -0.58
CA GLN A 44 -6.43 -13.65 0.38
C GLN A 44 -7.80 -13.76 -0.28
N GLY A 45 -8.18 -14.93 -0.72
CA GLY A 45 -9.42 -15.11 -1.44
C GLY A 45 -9.35 -14.33 -2.74
N ARG A 46 -10.30 -13.43 -2.93
CA ARG A 46 -10.31 -12.63 -4.13
C ARG A 46 -9.61 -11.30 -3.92
N SER A 47 -9.13 -11.03 -2.73
CA SER A 47 -8.51 -9.75 -2.44
C SER A 47 -7.02 -9.83 -2.57
N LEU A 48 -6.43 -8.86 -3.21
CA LEU A 48 -5.00 -8.75 -3.27
C LEU A 48 -4.52 -8.06 -1.99
N LEU A 49 -3.35 -8.43 -1.54
CA LEU A 49 -2.79 -7.86 -0.33
C LEU A 49 -1.53 -7.10 -0.70
N TYR A 50 -1.31 -5.99 0.01
CA TYR A 50 -0.17 -5.13 -0.25
C TYR A 50 0.60 -4.92 1.04
N ARG A 51 1.90 -4.75 0.93
CA ARG A 51 2.71 -4.50 2.11
C ARG A 51 2.49 -3.06 2.49
N LEU A 52 2.20 -2.81 3.74
CA LEU A 52 1.89 -1.46 4.18
C LEU A 52 3.05 -0.50 3.91
N GLU A 53 4.27 -0.94 4.07
CA GLU A 53 5.41 -0.08 3.80
C GLU A 53 5.45 0.31 2.33
N ASP A 54 5.01 -0.57 1.43
CA ASP A 54 5.01 -0.24 0.02
C ASP A 54 3.90 0.78 -0.27
N VAL A 55 2.79 0.68 0.46
CA VAL A 55 1.70 1.63 0.31
C VAL A 55 2.18 3.03 0.71
N PHE A 56 2.90 3.14 1.83
CA PHE A 56 3.41 4.42 2.25
C PHE A 56 4.44 4.96 1.25
N ALA A 57 5.25 4.08 0.69
CA ALA A 57 6.25 4.50 -0.29
C ALA A 57 5.58 5.02 -1.56
N ALA A 58 4.50 4.34 -1.99
CA ALA A 58 3.77 4.78 -3.17
C ALA A 58 3.12 6.14 -2.92
N GLU A 59 2.59 6.32 -1.71
CA GLU A 59 1.94 7.56 -1.37
C GLU A 59 2.96 8.72 -1.41
N ARG A 60 4.12 8.51 -0.86
CA ARG A 60 5.13 9.56 -0.85
C ARG A 60 5.60 9.87 -2.27
N ARG A 61 5.76 8.84 -3.09
CA ARG A 61 6.21 9.04 -4.44
C ARG A 61 5.20 9.77 -5.29
N THR A 62 3.94 9.42 -5.18
CA THR A 62 2.91 10.04 -5.99
C THR A 62 2.50 11.40 -5.45
N ARG A 63 2.70 11.64 -4.15
CA ARG A 63 2.36 12.91 -3.61
C ARG A 63 3.19 14.00 -4.26
N ARG A 64 4.48 13.75 -4.49
CA ARG A 64 5.29 14.71 -5.11
C ARG A 64 4.82 14.90 -6.50
N GLY A 65 4.41 13.91 -7.20
CA GLY A 65 3.96 14.05 -8.53
C GLY A 65 2.69 14.82 -8.66
N ARG A 66 1.86 14.86 -7.62
CA ARG A 66 0.64 15.56 -7.72
C ARG A 66 0.75 16.96 -7.41
N GLN A 67 1.83 17.41 -7.02
CA GLN A 67 2.02 18.71 -6.72
C GLN A 67 1.90 19.58 -7.73
N SER A 68 1.70 19.45 -8.71
CA SER A 68 1.67 20.40 -9.74
C SER A 68 0.77 21.40 -9.68
#